data_eaaebf3d92c03619e01829d11746c00f
#
_entry.id   eaaebf3d92c03619e01829d11746c00f
#
_cell.length_a   1.000
_cell.length_b   1.000
_cell.length_c   1.000
_cell.angle_alpha   90.00
_cell.angle_beta   90.00
_cell.angle_gamma   90.00
#
_symmetry.space_group_name_H-M   'P 1'
#
loop_
_entity.id
_entity.type
_entity.pdbx_description
1 polymer ?
#
loop_
_entity_poly.entity_id
_entity_poly.type
_entity_poly.pdbx_seq_one_letter_code
_entity_poly.pdbx_strand_id
1 'polypeptide(L)'
;MVSGPRKHLKRLNAPKSWILDKLGGTFAPRPRCGPHKLRESLPLCLIVRRKLSFAQNNKEVSHILQNRLVKVDGKVRRDQKYPAGVMDVISFPKIHENYRLLYNVNKKFCLQPITEEEAKFKICKVLTKRLEGKSILTLHTNDGRTIKYADPSIKIGDSIKLNLETQEMEEFYHLEVGKTAYTFRGKNLGCVGIIREIKTHMGGFSMSILEDLNGRTFITRTDNLIVIGEAGESMISLPKERGIRTTAMMVSNMVYGEIKEGDEEAGMSEEEESDEE
;
A
#
# COMPACT_ATOMS: atom_id res chain seq x y z
N MET A 1 -5.27 35.46 12.99
CA MET A 1 -3.90 35.03 13.27
C MET A 1 -3.64 33.69 12.61
N VAL A 2 -2.62 33.57 11.80
CA VAL A 2 -2.23 32.30 11.19
C VAL A 2 -1.47 31.51 12.24
N SER A 3 -2.03 30.37 12.70
CA SER A 3 -1.34 29.45 13.60
C SER A 3 -0.18 28.79 12.84
N GLY A 4 1.00 28.76 13.43
CA GLY A 4 2.18 28.09 12.86
C GLY A 4 1.94 26.59 12.59
N PRO A 5 2.91 25.88 11.97
CA PRO A 5 2.77 24.47 11.63
C PRO A 5 2.54 23.62 12.88
N ARG A 6 1.54 22.75 12.84
CA ARG A 6 1.22 21.86 13.96
C ARG A 6 2.35 20.83 14.15
N LYS A 7 2.96 20.78 15.32
CA LYS A 7 4.08 19.87 15.65
C LYS A 7 3.62 18.56 16.33
N HIS A 8 2.41 18.53 16.88
CA HIS A 8 1.87 17.40 17.63
C HIS A 8 0.72 16.74 16.90
N LEU A 9 0.52 15.47 17.17
CA LEU A 9 -0.61 14.66 16.71
C LEU A 9 -1.17 13.93 17.92
N LYS A 10 -2.45 14.16 18.24
CA LYS A 10 -3.14 13.39 19.26
C LYS A 10 -3.37 11.95 18.78
N ARG A 11 -3.22 10.98 19.68
CA ARG A 11 -3.31 9.56 19.36
C ARG A 11 -4.65 9.15 18.74
N LEU A 12 -5.76 9.70 19.23
CA LEU A 12 -7.10 9.44 18.70
C LEU A 12 -7.31 9.97 17.28
N ASN A 13 -6.56 11.01 16.88
CA ASN A 13 -6.61 11.60 15.54
C ASN A 13 -5.61 10.97 14.56
N ALA A 14 -4.83 9.98 15.00
CA ALA A 14 -3.90 9.25 14.15
C ALA A 14 -4.66 8.41 13.11
N PRO A 15 -4.08 8.18 11.90
CA PRO A 15 -4.68 7.31 10.90
C PRO A 15 -4.94 5.90 11.45
N LYS A 16 -6.12 5.34 11.17
CA LYS A 16 -6.49 3.97 11.60
C LYS A 16 -5.57 2.89 11.01
N SER A 17 -4.96 3.17 9.87
CA SER A 17 -3.99 2.28 9.20
C SER A 17 -2.71 2.01 10.02
N TRP A 18 -2.40 2.85 11.01
CA TRP A 18 -1.22 2.68 11.89
C TRP A 18 -1.40 1.64 12.99
N ILE A 19 -2.63 1.20 13.25
CA ILE A 19 -2.95 0.20 14.30
C ILE A 19 -2.40 0.64 15.67
N LEU A 20 -2.67 1.88 16.07
CA LEU A 20 -2.32 2.36 17.41
C LEU A 20 -3.42 2.07 18.40
N ASP A 21 -3.04 1.62 19.60
CA ASP A 21 -3.98 1.39 20.70
C ASP A 21 -4.63 2.70 21.13
N LYS A 22 -5.89 2.66 21.52
CA LYS A 22 -6.62 3.84 21.95
C LYS A 22 -6.08 4.41 23.29
N LEU A 23 -5.70 3.54 24.22
CA LEU A 23 -5.30 3.91 25.58
C LEU A 23 -3.78 4.00 25.81
N GLY A 24 -2.95 3.65 24.84
CA GLY A 24 -1.48 3.59 24.97
C GLY A 24 -0.76 4.94 25.00
N GLY A 25 -1.40 6.02 25.46
CA GLY A 25 -0.82 7.36 25.59
C GLY A 25 -1.60 8.46 24.86
N THR A 26 -1.26 9.70 25.13
CA THR A 26 -1.98 10.89 24.61
C THR A 26 -1.55 11.27 23.20
N PHE A 27 -0.28 11.07 22.84
CA PHE A 27 0.30 11.51 21.58
C PHE A 27 0.71 10.34 20.69
N ALA A 28 0.62 10.58 19.39
CA ALA A 28 1.19 9.73 18.36
C ALA A 28 2.37 10.45 17.67
N PRO A 29 3.34 9.71 17.11
CA PRO A 29 4.42 10.33 16.37
C PRO A 29 3.86 11.03 15.13
N ARG A 30 4.03 12.35 15.04
CA ARG A 30 3.61 13.11 13.86
C ARG A 30 4.70 13.03 12.81
N PRO A 31 4.42 12.51 11.59
CA PRO A 31 5.36 12.55 10.49
C PRO A 31 5.78 13.98 10.16
N ARG A 32 7.04 14.16 9.78
CA ARG A 32 7.52 15.41 9.18
C ARG A 32 7.05 15.51 7.73
N CYS A 33 7.25 16.70 7.14
CA CYS A 33 7.07 16.84 5.70
C CYS A 33 8.04 15.95 4.96
N GLY A 34 7.57 15.28 3.92
CA GLY A 34 8.32 14.32 3.13
C GLY A 34 7.56 13.90 1.89
N PRO A 35 7.93 12.78 1.26
CA PRO A 35 7.38 12.36 -0.01
C PRO A 35 5.87 12.05 0.06
N HIS A 36 5.38 11.56 1.18
CA HIS A 36 4.00 11.12 1.32
C HIS A 36 3.19 11.99 2.27
N LYS A 37 1.87 12.05 2.02
CA LYS A 37 0.92 12.77 2.87
C LYS A 37 0.74 12.04 4.20
N LEU A 38 0.39 12.76 5.27
CA LEU A 38 0.23 12.22 6.63
C LEU A 38 -0.70 10.99 6.70
N ARG A 39 -1.79 10.98 5.94
CA ARG A 39 -2.74 9.86 5.93
C ARG A 39 -2.26 8.65 5.13
N GLU A 40 -1.32 8.84 4.22
CA GLU A 40 -0.79 7.84 3.29
C GLU A 40 0.61 7.36 3.70
N SER A 41 1.10 7.81 4.85
CA SER A 41 2.43 7.49 5.34
C SER A 41 2.42 6.82 6.70
N LEU A 42 3.47 6.06 6.98
CA LEU A 42 3.76 5.46 8.27
C LEU A 42 5.14 5.97 8.74
N PRO A 43 5.26 6.58 9.94
CA PRO A 43 6.55 7.03 10.47
C PRO A 43 7.51 5.87 10.70
N LEU A 44 8.81 6.04 10.41
CA LEU A 44 9.84 5.01 10.61
C LEU A 44 9.88 4.47 12.04
N CYS A 45 9.64 5.32 13.05
CA CYS A 45 9.60 4.86 14.43
C CYS A 45 8.52 3.81 14.70
N LEU A 46 7.38 3.85 14.01
CA LEU A 46 6.33 2.84 14.13
C LEU A 46 6.68 1.57 13.36
N ILE A 47 7.39 1.70 12.25
CA ILE A 47 7.85 0.56 11.45
C ILE A 47 8.82 -0.28 12.28
N VAL A 48 9.89 0.33 12.78
CA VAL A 48 10.95 -0.36 13.53
C VAL A 48 10.42 -0.91 14.87
N ARG A 49 9.57 -0.14 15.57
CA ARG A 49 9.12 -0.52 16.90
C ARG A 49 7.91 -1.45 16.91
N ARG A 50 6.89 -1.18 16.08
CA ARG A 50 5.59 -1.88 16.16
C ARG A 50 5.38 -2.93 15.09
N LYS A 51 5.99 -2.76 13.94
CA LYS A 51 5.82 -3.70 12.83
C LYS A 51 6.88 -4.79 12.82
N LEU A 52 8.14 -4.42 13.01
CA LEU A 52 9.27 -5.33 13.00
C LEU A 52 9.72 -5.74 14.40
N SER A 53 9.32 -4.98 15.42
CA SER A 53 9.69 -5.24 16.84
C SER A 53 11.21 -5.28 17.10
N PHE A 54 12.00 -4.60 16.26
CA PHE A 54 13.47 -4.49 16.42
C PHE A 54 13.88 -3.58 17.59
N ALA A 55 12.94 -2.76 18.07
CA ALA A 55 13.14 -1.87 19.20
C ALA A 55 11.87 -1.82 20.05
N GLN A 56 12.03 -1.78 21.37
CA GLN A 56 10.93 -1.64 22.31
C GLN A 56 10.62 -0.16 22.57
N ASN A 57 11.66 0.65 22.73
CA ASN A 57 11.59 2.04 23.13
C ASN A 57 11.95 3.00 21.99
N ASN A 58 11.47 4.25 22.11
CA ASN A 58 11.80 5.28 21.14
C ASN A 58 13.28 5.70 21.16
N LYS A 59 13.96 5.53 22.30
CA LYS A 59 15.41 5.79 22.44
C LYS A 59 16.22 4.79 21.61
N GLU A 60 15.83 3.52 21.62
CA GLU A 60 16.44 2.44 20.83
C GLU A 60 16.25 2.67 19.33
N VAL A 61 15.03 3.08 18.92
CA VAL A 61 14.78 3.48 17.53
C VAL A 61 15.70 4.61 17.11
N SER A 62 15.90 5.64 17.99
CA SER A 62 16.83 6.73 17.73
C SER A 62 18.25 6.22 17.50
N HIS A 63 18.71 5.31 18.35
CA HIS A 63 20.05 4.73 18.25
C HIS A 63 20.23 3.95 16.92
N ILE A 64 19.27 3.10 16.56
CA ILE A 64 19.26 2.36 15.29
C ILE A 64 19.36 3.30 14.09
N LEU A 65 18.54 4.36 14.07
CA LEU A 65 18.51 5.30 12.95
C LEU A 65 19.76 6.19 12.88
N GLN A 66 20.29 6.61 14.03
CA GLN A 66 21.54 7.40 14.10
C GLN A 66 22.75 6.60 13.62
N ASN A 67 22.79 5.31 13.91
CA ASN A 67 23.81 4.39 13.42
C ASN A 67 23.68 4.04 11.93
N ARG A 68 22.78 4.71 11.20
CA ARG A 68 22.59 4.56 9.74
C ARG A 68 22.22 3.13 9.29
N LEU A 69 21.56 2.37 10.14
CA LEU A 69 21.21 0.97 9.88
C LEU A 69 19.97 0.80 8.99
N VAL A 70 19.22 1.88 8.73
CA VAL A 70 17.99 1.83 7.96
C VAL A 70 18.11 2.69 6.71
N LYS A 71 17.80 2.08 5.56
CA LYS A 71 17.67 2.77 4.28
C LYS A 71 16.19 2.78 3.87
N VAL A 72 15.75 3.87 3.28
CA VAL A 72 14.44 3.96 2.61
C VAL A 72 14.69 4.42 1.19
N ASP A 73 14.21 3.64 0.23
CA ASP A 73 14.44 3.85 -1.20
C ASP A 73 15.94 4.06 -1.53
N GLY A 74 16.80 3.17 -1.03
CA GLY A 74 18.25 3.23 -1.23
C GLY A 74 18.99 4.30 -0.40
N LYS A 75 18.29 5.25 0.24
CA LYS A 75 18.88 6.37 0.99
C LYS A 75 18.80 6.16 2.49
N VAL A 76 19.91 6.36 3.20
CA VAL A 76 19.95 6.29 4.67
C VAL A 76 19.08 7.39 5.28
N ARG A 77 18.13 7.01 6.15
CA ARG A 77 17.26 7.94 6.86
C ARG A 77 17.55 7.90 8.36
N ARG A 78 17.84 9.08 8.94
CA ARG A 78 18.12 9.23 10.39
C ARG A 78 16.93 9.76 11.17
N ASP A 79 15.92 10.31 10.49
CA ASP A 79 14.77 10.91 11.14
C ASP A 79 13.73 9.83 11.53
N GLN A 80 13.45 9.72 12.82
CA GLN A 80 12.40 8.84 13.35
C GLN A 80 11.01 9.13 12.80
N LYS A 81 10.75 10.41 12.45
CA LYS A 81 9.47 10.90 11.97
C LYS A 81 9.40 10.95 10.43
N TYR A 82 10.35 10.31 9.74
CA TYR A 82 10.32 10.23 8.28
C TYR A 82 9.07 9.48 7.83
N PRO A 83 8.25 10.05 6.91
CA PRO A 83 7.05 9.42 6.40
C PRO A 83 7.40 8.44 5.29
N ALA A 84 7.40 7.15 5.58
CA ALA A 84 7.42 6.11 4.55
C ALA A 84 5.99 5.85 4.05
N GLY A 85 5.80 5.67 2.76
CA GLY A 85 4.51 5.46 2.13
C GLY A 85 4.40 4.16 1.34
N VAL A 86 3.32 4.03 0.61
CA VAL A 86 3.06 2.84 -0.21
C VAL A 86 4.12 2.70 -1.29
N MET A 87 4.53 1.47 -1.56
CA MET A 87 5.59 1.05 -2.48
C MET A 87 7.01 1.41 -2.03
N ASP A 88 7.22 2.14 -0.91
CA ASP A 88 8.57 2.41 -0.42
C ASP A 88 9.26 1.12 0.00
N VAL A 89 10.54 1.01 -0.36
CA VAL A 89 11.41 -0.10 0.01
C VAL A 89 12.22 0.29 1.24
N ILE A 90 12.12 -0.51 2.30
CA ILE A 90 12.83 -0.32 3.56
C ILE A 90 13.83 -1.45 3.71
N SER A 91 15.12 -1.11 3.72
CA SER A 91 16.21 -2.08 3.76
C SER A 91 17.00 -1.96 5.07
N PHE A 92 17.35 -3.10 5.63
CA PHE A 92 18.20 -3.27 6.80
C PHE A 92 19.48 -4.00 6.41
N PRO A 93 20.53 -3.29 5.94
CA PRO A 93 21.73 -3.92 5.36
C PRO A 93 22.47 -4.88 6.30
N LYS A 94 22.41 -4.64 7.62
CA LYS A 94 23.09 -5.51 8.62
C LYS A 94 22.44 -6.88 8.79
N ILE A 95 21.13 -6.98 8.52
CA ILE A 95 20.34 -8.19 8.73
C ILE A 95 20.01 -8.85 7.39
N HIS A 96 20.36 -8.19 6.27
CA HIS A 96 20.03 -8.61 4.90
C HIS A 96 18.52 -8.78 4.68
N GLU A 97 17.71 -7.95 5.33
CA GLU A 97 16.26 -7.97 5.19
C GLU A 97 15.77 -6.73 4.45
N ASN A 98 14.88 -6.96 3.49
CA ASN A 98 14.25 -5.92 2.70
C ASN A 98 12.73 -6.07 2.80
N TYR A 99 12.05 -4.95 2.95
CA TYR A 99 10.59 -4.91 3.09
C TYR A 99 10.00 -3.85 2.16
N ARG A 100 8.88 -4.18 1.53
CA ARG A 100 8.05 -3.22 0.81
C ARG A 100 6.84 -2.85 1.65
N LEU A 101 6.55 -1.55 1.77
CA LEU A 101 5.40 -1.06 2.51
C LEU A 101 4.17 -1.08 1.61
N LEU A 102 3.19 -1.90 1.95
CA LEU A 102 1.93 -2.05 1.25
C LEU A 102 0.75 -1.89 2.22
N TYR A 103 -0.46 -1.80 1.68
CA TYR A 103 -1.69 -1.96 2.45
C TYR A 103 -2.20 -3.39 2.34
N ASN A 104 -2.68 -3.90 3.43
CA ASN A 104 -3.50 -5.10 3.44
C ASN A 104 -4.96 -4.75 3.05
N VAL A 105 -5.76 -5.74 2.64
CA VAL A 105 -7.19 -5.62 2.32
C VAL A 105 -7.99 -4.99 3.47
N ASN A 106 -7.56 -5.19 4.71
CA ASN A 106 -8.10 -4.55 5.92
C ASN A 106 -7.71 -3.06 6.07
N LYS A 107 -7.14 -2.43 5.02
CA LYS A 107 -6.70 -1.02 4.98
C LYS A 107 -5.63 -0.66 6.02
N LYS A 108 -4.89 -1.64 6.49
CA LYS A 108 -3.79 -1.48 7.43
C LYS A 108 -2.46 -1.59 6.70
N PHE A 109 -1.46 -0.84 7.13
CA PHE A 109 -0.11 -1.00 6.59
C PHE A 109 0.44 -2.38 6.92
N CYS A 110 1.01 -3.02 5.92
CA CYS A 110 1.71 -4.30 5.99
C CYS A 110 3.12 -4.11 5.45
N LEU A 111 4.08 -4.79 6.06
CA LEU A 111 5.44 -4.92 5.55
C LEU A 111 5.55 -6.28 4.88
N GLN A 112 5.75 -6.27 3.59
CA GLN A 112 5.96 -7.47 2.79
C GLN A 112 7.46 -7.71 2.65
N PRO A 113 7.99 -8.86 3.11
CA PRO A 113 9.38 -9.21 2.82
C PRO A 113 9.56 -9.41 1.32
N ILE A 114 10.68 -8.94 0.81
CA ILE A 114 11.02 -8.95 -0.62
C ILE A 114 12.45 -9.45 -0.83
N THR A 115 12.72 -9.97 -2.02
CA THR A 115 14.06 -10.39 -2.43
C THR A 115 14.97 -9.18 -2.67
N GLU A 116 16.29 -9.39 -2.73
CA GLU A 116 17.25 -8.32 -3.03
C GLU A 116 17.06 -7.75 -4.44
N GLU A 117 16.65 -8.56 -5.39
CA GLU A 117 16.35 -8.14 -6.76
C GLU A 117 15.14 -7.22 -6.79
N GLU A 118 14.07 -7.59 -6.11
CA GLU A 118 12.87 -6.76 -6.00
C GLU A 118 13.12 -5.46 -5.21
N ALA A 119 14.07 -5.47 -4.28
CA ALA A 119 14.45 -4.29 -3.51
C ALA A 119 15.16 -3.20 -4.34
N LYS A 120 15.65 -3.51 -5.55
CA LYS A 120 16.34 -2.56 -6.42
C LYS A 120 15.38 -1.61 -7.14
N PHE A 121 14.12 -1.96 -7.26
CA PHE A 121 13.14 -1.13 -7.97
C PHE A 121 11.91 -0.78 -7.15
N LYS A 122 11.26 0.29 -7.56
CA LYS A 122 10.01 0.79 -6.99
C LYS A 122 9.04 1.16 -8.11
N ILE A 123 7.75 0.87 -7.89
CA ILE A 123 6.69 1.29 -8.81
C ILE A 123 6.09 2.61 -8.29
N CYS A 124 6.11 3.63 -9.16
CA CYS A 124 5.56 4.95 -8.89
C CYS A 124 4.46 5.28 -9.90
N LYS A 125 3.43 6.00 -9.47
CA LYS A 125 2.37 6.51 -10.33
C LYS A 125 2.66 7.92 -10.80
N VAL A 126 2.45 8.20 -12.08
CA VAL A 126 2.51 9.54 -12.65
C VAL A 126 1.25 10.31 -12.27
N LEU A 127 1.42 11.41 -11.54
CA LEU A 127 0.32 12.30 -11.15
C LEU A 127 0.12 13.46 -12.11
N THR A 128 1.23 14.07 -12.56
CA THR A 128 1.19 15.21 -13.48
C THR A 128 2.33 15.14 -14.47
N LYS A 129 2.07 15.65 -15.67
CA LYS A 129 3.00 15.78 -16.77
C LYS A 129 3.04 17.26 -17.15
N ARG A 130 4.20 17.87 -17.14
CA ARG A 130 4.37 19.30 -17.40
C ARG A 130 5.59 19.55 -18.28
N LEU A 131 5.55 20.61 -19.05
CA LEU A 131 6.70 21.15 -19.75
C LEU A 131 7.29 22.26 -18.87
N GLU A 132 8.55 22.14 -18.52
CA GLU A 132 9.28 23.11 -17.69
C GLU A 132 10.42 23.77 -18.50
N GLY A 133 10.65 25.06 -18.26
CA GLY A 133 11.74 25.81 -18.86
C GLY A 133 11.73 25.78 -20.39
N LYS A 134 12.81 25.28 -20.99
CA LYS A 134 13.01 25.19 -22.45
C LYS A 134 12.37 23.92 -23.03
N SER A 135 11.06 23.72 -22.82
CA SER A 135 10.30 22.54 -23.32
C SER A 135 10.79 21.19 -22.83
N ILE A 136 11.39 21.15 -21.62
CA ILE A 136 11.79 19.90 -20.98
C ILE A 136 10.56 19.22 -20.38
N LEU A 137 10.27 18.00 -20.83
CA LEU A 137 9.18 17.22 -20.29
C LEU A 137 9.54 16.70 -18.88
N THR A 138 8.69 17.03 -17.90
CA THR A 138 8.83 16.61 -16.51
C THR A 138 7.61 15.85 -16.05
N LEU A 139 7.84 14.76 -15.33
CA LEU A 139 6.81 13.95 -14.68
C LEU A 139 6.92 14.09 -13.17
N HIS A 140 5.79 14.27 -12.51
CA HIS A 140 5.71 14.25 -11.06
C HIS A 140 5.00 12.98 -10.60
N THR A 141 5.61 12.27 -9.69
CA THR A 141 5.13 10.98 -9.19
C THR A 141 4.41 11.13 -7.84
N ASN A 142 3.72 10.06 -7.43
CA ASN A 142 2.99 10.01 -6.15
C ASN A 142 3.87 10.09 -4.91
N ASP A 143 5.17 9.77 -5.03
CA ASP A 143 6.17 9.84 -3.97
C ASP A 143 6.96 11.17 -3.95
N GLY A 144 6.48 12.19 -4.70
CA GLY A 144 7.06 13.52 -4.73
C GLY A 144 8.36 13.63 -5.52
N ARG A 145 8.70 12.66 -6.35
CA ARG A 145 9.85 12.72 -7.26
C ARG A 145 9.48 13.46 -8.54
N THR A 146 10.47 14.13 -9.12
CA THR A 146 10.36 14.79 -10.42
C THR A 146 11.35 14.12 -11.36
N ILE A 147 10.84 13.51 -12.42
CA ILE A 147 11.63 12.86 -13.47
C ILE A 147 11.67 13.81 -14.67
N LYS A 148 12.87 14.22 -15.08
CA LYS A 148 13.10 15.09 -16.23
C LYS A 148 13.46 14.24 -17.44
N TYR A 149 13.26 14.83 -18.64
CA TYR A 149 13.56 14.18 -19.92
C TYR A 149 12.81 12.86 -20.11
N ALA A 150 11.57 12.81 -19.63
CA ALA A 150 10.74 11.63 -19.74
C ALA A 150 10.24 11.41 -21.17
N ASP A 151 9.88 10.17 -21.47
CA ASP A 151 9.31 9.80 -22.75
C ASP A 151 7.95 10.51 -22.98
N PRO A 152 7.73 11.14 -24.15
CA PRO A 152 6.45 11.76 -24.49
C PRO A 152 5.25 10.80 -24.52
N SER A 153 5.45 9.51 -24.73
CA SER A 153 4.40 8.48 -24.76
C SER A 153 3.70 8.29 -23.41
N ILE A 154 4.39 8.60 -22.30
CA ILE A 154 3.85 8.41 -20.96
C ILE A 154 2.69 9.37 -20.71
N LYS A 155 1.57 8.80 -20.24
CA LYS A 155 0.33 9.52 -19.91
C LYS A 155 0.19 9.73 -18.39
N ILE A 156 -0.66 10.66 -18.02
CA ILE A 156 -1.06 10.84 -16.61
C ILE A 156 -1.86 9.62 -16.16
N GLY A 157 -1.49 9.05 -15.02
CA GLY A 157 -2.10 7.82 -14.51
C GLY A 157 -1.27 6.56 -14.71
N ASP A 158 -0.30 6.59 -15.63
CA ASP A 158 0.61 5.48 -15.89
C ASP A 158 1.51 5.17 -14.69
N SER A 159 2.01 3.96 -14.63
CA SER A 159 2.95 3.50 -13.61
C SER A 159 4.34 3.40 -14.19
N ILE A 160 5.34 3.80 -13.41
CA ILE A 160 6.74 3.81 -13.79
C ILE A 160 7.51 2.88 -12.85
N LYS A 161 8.34 2.02 -13.41
CA LYS A 161 9.34 1.25 -12.69
C LYS A 161 10.61 2.07 -12.58
N LEU A 162 10.95 2.45 -11.37
CA LEU A 162 12.10 3.29 -11.05
C LEU A 162 13.18 2.45 -10.38
N ASN A 163 14.39 2.49 -10.90
CA ASN A 163 15.56 1.92 -10.24
C ASN A 163 15.95 2.80 -9.04
N LEU A 164 16.16 2.19 -7.88
CA LEU A 164 16.47 2.91 -6.64
C LEU A 164 17.97 3.22 -6.49
N GLU A 165 18.83 2.52 -7.20
CA GLU A 165 20.29 2.75 -7.19
C GLU A 165 20.65 3.90 -8.13
N THR A 166 20.26 3.80 -9.41
CA THR A 166 20.55 4.83 -10.44
C THR A 166 19.59 6.02 -10.37
N GLN A 167 18.42 5.85 -9.77
CA GLN A 167 17.31 6.84 -9.73
C GLN A 167 16.71 7.12 -11.11
N GLU A 168 16.94 6.25 -12.09
CA GLU A 168 16.45 6.35 -13.46
C GLU A 168 15.20 5.52 -13.66
N MET A 169 14.42 5.87 -14.67
CA MET A 169 13.26 5.12 -15.11
C MET A 169 13.73 3.96 -16.00
N GLU A 170 13.38 2.74 -15.64
CA GLU A 170 13.66 1.54 -16.46
C GLU A 170 12.54 1.29 -17.46
N GLU A 171 11.32 1.18 -16.97
CA GLU A 171 10.13 0.79 -17.73
C GLU A 171 8.92 1.62 -17.31
N PHE A 172 7.92 1.67 -18.17
CA PHE A 172 6.62 2.26 -17.83
C PHE A 172 5.48 1.38 -18.32
N TYR A 173 4.36 1.45 -17.62
CA TYR A 173 3.18 0.66 -17.88
C TYR A 173 1.97 1.57 -18.01
N HIS A 174 1.32 1.52 -19.16
CA HIS A 174 0.09 2.28 -19.39
C HIS A 174 -1.07 1.73 -18.57
N LEU A 175 -1.96 2.63 -18.13
CA LEU A 175 -3.20 2.26 -17.45
C LEU A 175 -4.24 1.85 -18.51
N GLU A 176 -4.30 0.55 -18.84
CA GLU A 176 -5.14 -0.03 -19.88
C GLU A 176 -5.95 -1.21 -19.34
N VAL A 177 -6.99 -1.60 -20.10
CA VAL A 177 -7.79 -2.78 -19.81
C VAL A 177 -6.93 -4.04 -19.95
N GLY A 178 -7.16 -5.03 -19.10
CA GLY A 178 -6.42 -6.30 -19.05
C GLY A 178 -5.20 -6.29 -18.13
N LYS A 179 -4.73 -5.12 -17.66
CA LYS A 179 -3.58 -5.03 -16.76
C LYS A 179 -3.98 -5.23 -15.30
N THR A 180 -3.05 -5.78 -14.51
CA THR A 180 -3.22 -5.96 -13.06
C THR A 180 -2.91 -4.66 -12.33
N ALA A 181 -3.85 -4.21 -11.51
CA ALA A 181 -3.74 -2.97 -10.76
C ALA A 181 -3.92 -3.16 -9.25
N TYR A 182 -3.15 -2.39 -8.50
CA TYR A 182 -3.22 -2.29 -7.04
C TYR A 182 -3.90 -0.99 -6.62
N THR A 183 -4.85 -1.07 -5.69
CA THR A 183 -5.56 0.10 -5.18
C THR A 183 -4.84 0.67 -3.95
N PHE A 184 -4.23 1.85 -4.09
CA PHE A 184 -3.46 2.49 -3.01
C PHE A 184 -4.21 3.60 -2.28
N ARG A 185 -5.44 3.93 -2.70
CA ARG A 185 -6.33 4.93 -2.08
C ARG A 185 -7.80 4.50 -2.15
N GLY A 186 -8.64 5.14 -1.34
CA GLY A 186 -10.09 5.01 -1.40
C GLY A 186 -10.67 3.89 -0.54
N LYS A 187 -11.91 3.47 -0.86
CA LYS A 187 -12.65 2.46 -0.09
C LYS A 187 -12.08 1.05 -0.28
N ASN A 188 -11.55 0.76 -1.46
CA ASN A 188 -10.99 -0.55 -1.83
C ASN A 188 -9.46 -0.59 -1.66
N LEU A 189 -8.93 0.17 -0.68
CA LEU A 189 -7.52 0.24 -0.35
C LEU A 189 -6.95 -1.15 -0.06
N GLY A 190 -5.83 -1.51 -0.73
CA GLY A 190 -5.17 -2.79 -0.56
C GLY A 190 -5.69 -3.92 -1.46
N CYS A 191 -6.78 -3.68 -2.21
CA CYS A 191 -7.29 -4.67 -3.17
C CYS A 191 -6.45 -4.66 -4.46
N VAL A 192 -6.31 -5.85 -5.04
CA VAL A 192 -5.68 -6.10 -6.34
C VAL A 192 -6.74 -6.67 -7.28
N GLY A 193 -6.68 -6.35 -8.54
CA GLY A 193 -7.57 -6.91 -9.54
C GLY A 193 -7.13 -6.57 -10.95
N ILE A 194 -7.70 -7.27 -11.91
CA ILE A 194 -7.51 -7.03 -13.34
C ILE A 194 -8.49 -5.95 -13.78
N ILE A 195 -8.02 -4.96 -14.52
CA ILE A 195 -8.86 -3.89 -15.07
C ILE A 195 -9.70 -4.47 -16.19
N ARG A 196 -11.04 -4.51 -16.02
CA ARG A 196 -11.98 -4.98 -17.03
C ARG A 196 -12.49 -3.86 -17.91
N GLU A 197 -12.76 -2.70 -17.33
CA GLU A 197 -13.33 -1.57 -18.05
C GLU A 197 -12.89 -0.24 -17.40
N ILE A 198 -12.69 0.77 -18.23
CA ILE A 198 -12.42 2.15 -17.79
C ILE A 198 -13.52 3.05 -18.33
N LYS A 199 -14.34 3.62 -17.44
CA LYS A 199 -15.42 4.58 -17.77
C LYS A 199 -14.97 6.00 -17.50
N THR A 200 -14.95 6.81 -18.54
CA THR A 200 -14.67 8.24 -18.42
C THR A 200 -15.99 9.01 -18.41
N HIS A 201 -16.16 9.91 -17.44
CA HIS A 201 -17.34 10.76 -17.36
C HIS A 201 -16.93 12.20 -17.69
N MET A 202 -17.67 12.85 -18.59
CA MET A 202 -17.45 14.26 -18.89
C MET A 202 -17.69 15.12 -17.64
N GLY A 203 -16.69 15.96 -17.30
CA GLY A 203 -16.76 16.81 -16.10
C GLY A 203 -16.65 16.07 -14.74
N GLY A 204 -16.48 14.74 -14.76
CA GLY A 204 -16.38 13.91 -13.57
C GLY A 204 -15.06 13.16 -13.47
N PHE A 205 -14.95 12.26 -12.47
CA PHE A 205 -13.82 11.38 -12.30
C PHE A 205 -13.97 10.12 -13.17
N SER A 206 -12.89 9.70 -13.81
CA SER A 206 -12.83 8.41 -14.48
C SER A 206 -12.88 7.27 -13.45
N MET A 207 -13.67 6.26 -13.75
CA MET A 207 -13.88 5.08 -12.90
C MET A 207 -13.35 3.83 -13.62
N SER A 208 -12.70 2.95 -12.89
CA SER A 208 -12.28 1.65 -13.40
C SER A 208 -13.02 0.54 -12.67
N ILE A 209 -13.47 -0.45 -13.42
CA ILE A 209 -14.04 -1.69 -12.93
C ILE A 209 -12.91 -2.71 -12.91
N LEU A 210 -12.65 -3.28 -11.73
CA LEU A 210 -11.65 -4.30 -11.52
C LEU A 210 -12.32 -5.60 -11.09
N GLU A 211 -11.69 -6.69 -11.44
CA GLU A 211 -12.08 -8.05 -11.04
C GLU A 211 -10.95 -8.70 -10.25
N ASP A 212 -11.27 -9.18 -9.06
CA ASP A 212 -10.36 -9.96 -8.22
C ASP A 212 -10.18 -11.37 -8.80
N LEU A 213 -9.16 -12.09 -8.33
CA LEU A 213 -8.93 -13.51 -8.69
C LEU A 213 -10.12 -14.43 -8.34
N ASN A 214 -10.97 -14.04 -7.39
CA ASN A 214 -12.18 -14.77 -7.01
C ASN A 214 -13.42 -14.41 -7.86
N GLY A 215 -13.25 -13.66 -8.97
CA GLY A 215 -14.35 -13.24 -9.83
C GLY A 215 -15.21 -12.09 -9.27
N ARG A 216 -14.85 -11.53 -8.11
CA ARG A 216 -15.57 -10.41 -7.54
C ARG A 216 -15.20 -9.13 -8.27
N THR A 217 -16.21 -8.39 -8.73
CA THR A 217 -16.04 -7.08 -9.35
C THR A 217 -16.15 -5.96 -8.32
N PHE A 218 -15.30 -4.94 -8.44
CA PHE A 218 -15.36 -3.72 -7.64
C PHE A 218 -14.97 -2.49 -8.46
N ILE A 219 -15.55 -1.36 -8.09
CA ILE A 219 -15.36 -0.09 -8.81
C ILE A 219 -14.49 0.85 -7.97
N THR A 220 -13.55 1.51 -8.62
CA THR A 220 -12.70 2.52 -7.98
C THR A 220 -12.33 3.62 -8.98
N ARG A 221 -11.86 4.78 -8.47
CA ARG A 221 -11.36 5.84 -9.35
C ARG A 221 -10.03 5.44 -9.97
N THR A 222 -9.82 5.78 -11.22
CA THR A 222 -8.54 5.57 -11.92
C THR A 222 -7.35 6.20 -11.20
N ASP A 223 -7.56 7.35 -10.54
CA ASP A 223 -6.53 8.01 -9.75
C ASP A 223 -6.00 7.19 -8.58
N ASN A 224 -6.79 6.25 -8.07
CA ASN A 224 -6.45 5.41 -6.92
C ASN A 224 -5.71 4.12 -7.29
N LEU A 225 -5.47 3.87 -8.58
CA LEU A 225 -4.84 2.66 -9.09
C LEU A 225 -3.36 2.87 -9.40
N ILE A 226 -2.56 1.86 -9.17
CA ILE A 226 -1.18 1.70 -9.66
C ILE A 226 -1.16 0.38 -10.43
N VAL A 227 -0.70 0.40 -11.67
CA VAL A 227 -0.48 -0.83 -12.45
C VAL A 227 0.74 -1.53 -11.88
N ILE A 228 0.61 -2.81 -11.57
CA ILE A 228 1.65 -3.63 -10.95
C ILE A 228 2.05 -4.85 -11.79
N GLY A 229 1.39 -5.05 -12.92
CA GLY A 229 1.69 -6.19 -13.79
C GLY A 229 0.72 -6.31 -14.96
N GLU A 230 0.89 -7.37 -15.72
CA GLU A 230 0.08 -7.67 -16.89
C GLU A 230 -0.74 -8.95 -16.67
N ALA A 231 -1.93 -9.00 -17.25
CA ALA A 231 -2.76 -10.21 -17.40
C ALA A 231 -2.89 -11.15 -16.16
N GLY A 232 -2.95 -10.57 -14.96
CA GLY A 232 -3.08 -11.36 -13.71
C GLY A 232 -1.77 -11.63 -12.98
N GLU A 233 -0.63 -11.37 -13.62
CA GLU A 233 0.67 -11.47 -12.98
C GLU A 233 1.05 -10.16 -12.30
N SER A 234 1.79 -10.24 -11.19
CA SER A 234 2.31 -9.08 -10.47
C SER A 234 3.83 -9.10 -10.48
N MET A 235 4.45 -7.97 -10.80
CA MET A 235 5.91 -7.79 -10.73
C MET A 235 6.43 -7.62 -9.32
N ILE A 236 5.53 -7.47 -8.35
CA ILE A 236 5.86 -7.27 -6.94
C ILE A 236 5.27 -8.39 -6.10
N SER A 237 5.97 -8.73 -5.03
CA SER A 237 5.48 -9.65 -4.01
C SER A 237 4.30 -9.02 -3.27
N LEU A 238 3.16 -9.69 -3.30
CA LEU A 238 1.94 -9.27 -2.63
C LEU A 238 1.82 -9.90 -1.24
N PRO A 239 1.08 -9.26 -0.30
CA PRO A 239 0.74 -9.86 0.99
C PRO A 239 0.02 -11.20 0.84
N LYS A 240 0.01 -12.01 1.90
CA LYS A 240 -0.60 -13.37 1.92
C LYS A 240 -2.00 -13.44 1.31
N GLU A 241 -2.82 -12.42 1.54
CA GLU A 241 -4.19 -12.32 1.01
C GLU A 241 -4.24 -11.94 -0.48
N ARG A 242 -3.09 -11.73 -1.15
CA ARG A 242 -2.96 -11.32 -2.56
C ARG A 242 -3.91 -10.19 -2.99
N GLY A 243 -4.32 -9.34 -2.05
CA GLY A 243 -5.26 -8.25 -2.29
C GLY A 243 -6.72 -8.68 -2.48
N ILE A 244 -7.07 -9.93 -2.17
CA ILE A 244 -8.43 -10.46 -2.28
C ILE A 244 -9.20 -10.16 -1.00
N ARG A 245 -10.38 -9.58 -1.13
CA ARG A 245 -11.25 -9.34 0.01
C ARG A 245 -12.18 -10.53 0.23
N THR A 246 -11.85 -11.34 1.22
CA THR A 246 -12.69 -12.47 1.64
C THR A 246 -13.94 -11.98 2.37
N THR A 247 -15.06 -12.63 2.16
CA THR A 247 -16.29 -12.46 2.96
C THR A 247 -16.15 -13.22 4.28
N ALA A 248 -16.98 -12.89 5.27
CA ALA A 248 -16.99 -13.61 6.55
C ALA A 248 -17.31 -15.11 6.34
N MET A 249 -18.21 -15.40 5.41
CA MET A 249 -18.58 -16.75 5.02
C MET A 249 -17.40 -17.54 4.44
N MET A 250 -16.64 -16.94 3.51
CA MET A 250 -15.42 -17.58 2.97
C MET A 250 -14.38 -17.85 4.05
N VAL A 251 -14.21 -16.94 5.01
CA VAL A 251 -13.29 -17.14 6.13
C VAL A 251 -13.78 -18.28 7.02
N SER A 252 -15.08 -18.36 7.30
CA SER A 252 -15.69 -19.45 8.06
C SER A 252 -15.45 -20.79 7.36
N ASN A 253 -15.73 -20.87 6.07
CA ASN A 253 -15.54 -22.10 5.27
C ASN A 253 -14.06 -22.54 5.21
N MET A 254 -13.12 -21.58 5.18
CA MET A 254 -11.68 -21.89 5.25
C MET A 254 -11.23 -22.45 6.60
N VAL A 255 -11.89 -22.05 7.69
CA VAL A 255 -11.52 -22.44 9.06
C VAL A 255 -12.23 -23.71 9.50
N TYR A 256 -13.52 -23.84 9.19
CA TYR A 256 -14.40 -24.91 9.70
C TYR A 256 -14.82 -25.92 8.63
N GLY A 257 -14.42 -25.72 7.38
CA GLY A 257 -14.92 -26.48 6.23
C GLY A 257 -16.22 -25.93 5.66
N GLU A 258 -16.59 -26.38 4.48
CA GLU A 258 -17.88 -26.03 3.87
C GLU A 258 -18.98 -26.86 4.53
N ILE A 259 -20.00 -26.19 5.04
CA ILE A 259 -21.23 -26.83 5.51
C ILE A 259 -21.93 -27.40 4.24
N LYS A 260 -21.98 -28.68 4.13
CA LYS A 260 -22.77 -29.35 3.07
C LYS A 260 -24.24 -29.23 3.43
N GLU A 261 -25.08 -28.92 2.45
CA GLU A 261 -26.54 -28.76 2.64
C GLU A 261 -27.22 -30.03 3.26
N GLY A 262 -26.55 -31.18 3.29
CA GLY A 262 -27.03 -32.40 3.95
C GLY A 262 -26.80 -32.49 5.46
N ASP A 263 -25.95 -31.63 6.03
CA ASP A 263 -25.65 -31.63 7.47
C ASP A 263 -26.71 -30.85 8.27
N GLU A 264 -27.48 -29.96 7.63
CA GLU A 264 -28.60 -29.25 8.27
C GLU A 264 -29.82 -30.12 8.51
N GLU A 265 -30.10 -31.08 7.62
CA GLU A 265 -31.22 -32.03 7.81
C GLU A 265 -30.95 -33.07 8.91
N ALA A 266 -29.66 -33.45 9.12
CA ALA A 266 -29.29 -34.38 10.18
C ALA A 266 -29.36 -33.74 11.60
N GLY A 267 -29.03 -32.43 11.71
CA GLY A 267 -29.14 -31.72 12.99
C GLY A 267 -30.57 -31.44 13.46
N MET A 268 -31.52 -31.27 12.52
CA MET A 268 -32.93 -31.04 12.87
C MET A 268 -33.64 -32.32 13.26
N SER A 269 -33.23 -33.48 12.72
CA SER A 269 -33.82 -34.79 13.09
C SER A 269 -33.37 -35.28 14.47
N GLU A 270 -32.15 -34.90 14.92
CA GLU A 270 -31.67 -35.24 16.27
C GLU A 270 -32.30 -34.40 17.38
N GLU A 271 -32.69 -33.13 17.08
CA GLU A 271 -33.41 -32.27 18.04
C GLU A 271 -34.91 -32.68 18.21
N GLU A 272 -35.56 -33.19 17.13
CA GLU A 272 -36.94 -33.65 17.22
C GLU A 272 -37.07 -34.98 17.97
N GLU A 273 -36.07 -35.89 17.93
CA GLU A 273 -36.07 -37.15 18.71
C GLU A 273 -35.76 -36.95 20.18
N SER A 274 -35.13 -35.84 20.60
CA SER A 274 -34.83 -35.52 22.01
C SER A 274 -35.99 -34.86 22.78
N ASP A 275 -36.99 -34.35 22.08
CA ASP A 275 -38.19 -33.73 22.68
C ASP A 275 -39.37 -34.68 22.78
N GLU A 276 -39.27 -35.98 22.31
CA GLU A 276 -40.30 -37.01 22.47
C GLU A 276 -40.00 -38.06 23.56
N GLU A 277 -38.88 -37.98 24.29
CA GLU A 277 -38.61 -38.78 25.49
C GLU A 277 -38.78 -37.89 26.80
#